data_d8455ce35ad98d101b93d707b4b17aa5
#
_entry.id   d8455ce35ad98d101b93d707b4b17aa5
#
_cell.length_a   1.000
_cell.length_b   1.000
_cell.length_c   1.000
_cell.angle_alpha   90.00
_cell.angle_beta   90.00
_cell.angle_gamma   90.00
#
_symmetry.space_group_name_H-M   'P 1'
#
loop_
_entity.id
_entity.type
_entity.pdbx_description
1 polymer ?
#
loop_
_entity_poly.entity_id
_entity_poly.type
_entity_poly.pdbx_seq_one_letter_code
_entity_poly.pdbx_strand_id
1 'polypeptide(L)'
;MSTSHQIRHIRITPIAFRDPPLLNAAGIHEPWALRSIIEIETASGLVGINESYGDQPMLDALAKAAPALVGLSPWALNEMEARVAALVTPPKLTASEFLGQQVSLAPGTHVSKTVAKVVSAFEVAMLDLQGQMA
;
A
#
# COMPACT_ATOMS: atom_id res chain seq x y z
N MET A 1 -27.51 18.77 7.45
CA MET A 1 -26.87 17.96 6.39
C MET A 1 -26.08 16.85 7.03
N SER A 2 -26.28 15.63 6.61
CA SER A 2 -25.44 14.52 7.06
C SER A 2 -24.03 14.67 6.46
N THR A 3 -23.00 14.59 7.30
CA THR A 3 -21.63 14.61 6.84
C THR A 3 -21.27 13.24 6.29
N SER A 4 -20.84 13.21 5.03
CA SER A 4 -20.44 11.96 4.39
C SER A 4 -19.09 11.48 4.93
N HIS A 5 -18.98 10.18 5.19
CA HIS A 5 -17.71 9.52 5.51
C HIS A 5 -17.07 8.88 4.28
N GLN A 6 -17.56 9.17 3.09
CA GLN A 6 -16.94 8.65 1.87
C GLN A 6 -15.49 9.15 1.73
N ILE A 7 -14.67 8.32 1.14
CA ILE A 7 -13.27 8.66 0.85
C ILE A 7 -13.26 9.81 -0.16
N ARG A 8 -12.60 10.90 0.20
CA ARG A 8 -12.46 12.10 -0.63
C ARG A 8 -11.09 12.19 -1.25
N HIS A 9 -10.05 11.85 -0.50
CA HIS A 9 -8.67 12.01 -0.93
C HIS A 9 -7.78 10.94 -0.30
N ILE A 10 -6.81 10.47 -1.09
CA ILE A 10 -5.77 9.56 -0.61
C ILE A 10 -4.42 10.19 -0.91
N ARG A 11 -3.59 10.32 0.12
CA ARG A 11 -2.22 10.80 0.00
C ARG A 11 -1.27 9.66 0.28
N ILE A 12 -0.29 9.51 -0.60
CA ILE A 12 0.78 8.52 -0.46
C ILE A 12 2.10 9.27 -0.41
N THR A 13 2.78 9.21 0.73
CA THR A 13 4.03 9.92 0.95
C THR A 13 5.17 8.93 1.09
N PRO A 14 6.10 8.87 0.12
CA PRO A 14 7.28 8.04 0.25
C PRO A 14 8.23 8.64 1.28
N ILE A 15 8.79 7.78 2.13
CA ILE A 15 9.81 8.16 3.10
C ILE A 15 10.98 7.20 3.04
N ALA A 16 12.15 7.68 3.46
CA ALA A 16 13.32 6.85 3.63
C ALA A 16 13.99 7.24 4.95
N PHE A 17 14.38 6.25 5.72
CA PHE A 17 15.15 6.48 6.95
C PHE A 17 16.28 5.47 7.05
N ARG A 18 17.33 5.87 7.76
CA ARG A 18 18.50 5.01 7.92
C ARG A 18 18.17 3.88 8.88
N ASP A 19 18.45 2.66 8.41
CA ASP A 19 18.19 1.46 9.18
C ASP A 19 19.49 0.94 9.75
N PRO A 20 19.51 0.41 11.01
CA PRO A 20 20.67 -0.31 11.52
C PRO A 20 21.04 -1.47 10.60
N PRO A 21 22.33 -1.84 10.53
CA PRO A 21 22.79 -2.89 9.61
C PRO A 21 22.29 -4.27 10.05
N LEU A 22 21.04 -4.58 9.68
CA LEU A 22 20.42 -5.88 9.87
C LEU A 22 20.31 -6.60 8.55
N LEU A 23 20.69 -7.88 8.55
CA LEU A 23 20.48 -8.74 7.39
C LEU A 23 19.03 -9.19 7.38
N ASN A 24 18.39 -9.11 6.21
CA ASN A 24 17.06 -9.70 6.03
C ASN A 24 17.16 -11.21 5.77
N ALA A 25 16.03 -11.89 5.62
CA ALA A 25 15.98 -13.32 5.39
C ALA A 25 16.69 -13.79 4.10
N ALA A 26 16.90 -12.89 3.14
CA ALA A 26 17.64 -13.15 1.90
C ALA A 26 19.14 -12.85 2.03
N GLY A 27 19.63 -12.43 3.21
CA GLY A 27 21.02 -12.08 3.45
C GLY A 27 21.43 -10.71 2.88
N ILE A 28 20.49 -9.85 2.54
CA ILE A 28 20.74 -8.54 1.95
C ILE A 28 20.69 -7.48 3.04
N HIS A 29 21.71 -6.61 3.04
CA HIS A 29 21.73 -5.43 3.89
C HIS A 29 21.38 -4.19 3.07
N GLU A 30 20.30 -3.53 3.46
CA GLU A 30 19.89 -2.26 2.88
C GLU A 30 20.03 -1.15 3.94
N PRO A 31 20.89 -0.13 3.69
CA PRO A 31 21.13 0.92 4.68
C PRO A 31 19.95 1.87 4.86
N TRP A 32 19.02 1.90 3.91
CA TRP A 32 17.85 2.75 3.93
C TRP A 32 16.58 1.91 3.90
N ALA A 33 15.71 2.14 4.86
CA ALA A 33 14.36 1.58 4.83
C ALA A 33 13.47 2.50 3.99
N LEU A 34 12.94 1.97 2.89
CA LEU A 34 12.00 2.67 2.03
C LEU A 34 10.57 2.31 2.47
N ARG A 35 9.82 3.30 2.90
CA ARG A 35 8.45 3.12 3.37
C ARG A 35 7.53 4.12 2.67
N SER A 36 6.23 3.89 2.80
CA SER A 36 5.20 4.83 2.37
C SER A 36 4.22 5.07 3.51
N ILE A 37 3.79 6.31 3.65
CA ILE A 37 2.71 6.67 4.56
C ILE A 37 1.45 6.87 3.73
N ILE A 38 0.41 6.11 4.06
CA ILE A 38 -0.89 6.18 3.40
C ILE A 38 -1.84 6.95 4.32
N GLU A 39 -2.42 8.03 3.80
CA GLU A 39 -3.44 8.81 4.49
C GLU A 39 -4.71 8.79 3.65
N ILE A 40 -5.81 8.31 4.24
CA ILE A 40 -7.13 8.31 3.60
C ILE A 40 -8.00 9.31 4.32
N GLU A 41 -8.40 10.36 3.60
CA GLU A 41 -9.26 11.41 4.14
C GLU A 41 -10.70 11.23 3.66
N THR A 42 -11.64 11.31 4.60
CA THR A 42 -13.08 11.30 4.28
C THR A 42 -13.59 12.70 4.02
N ALA A 43 -14.76 12.79 3.38
CA ALA A 43 -15.44 14.07 3.17
C ALA A 43 -15.80 14.76 4.49
N SER A 44 -15.93 13.99 5.57
CA SER A 44 -16.17 14.53 6.93
C SER A 44 -14.91 15.04 7.63
N GLY A 45 -13.73 14.89 7.02
CA GLY A 45 -12.47 15.35 7.57
C GLY A 45 -11.72 14.36 8.46
N LEU A 46 -12.20 13.13 8.58
CA LEU A 46 -11.47 12.08 9.29
C LEU A 46 -10.29 11.60 8.42
N VAL A 47 -9.19 11.26 9.07
CA VAL A 47 -8.00 10.73 8.38
C VAL A 47 -7.63 9.39 8.98
N GLY A 48 -7.63 8.35 8.14
CA GLY A 48 -7.08 7.04 8.46
C GLY A 48 -5.64 6.95 7.96
N ILE A 49 -4.76 6.34 8.73
CA ILE A 49 -3.33 6.29 8.43
C ILE A 49 -2.80 4.87 8.48
N ASN A 50 -1.87 4.58 7.60
CA ASN A 50 -1.09 3.35 7.62
C ASN A 50 0.31 3.60 7.07
N GLU A 51 1.23 2.73 7.44
CA GLU A 51 2.56 2.65 6.86
C GLU A 51 2.70 1.36 6.06
N SER A 52 3.35 1.43 4.91
CA SER A 52 3.59 0.27 4.06
C SER A 52 4.94 0.34 3.36
N TYR A 53 5.19 -0.58 2.45
CA TYR A 53 6.42 -0.59 1.67
C TYR A 53 6.52 0.64 0.78
N GLY A 54 7.75 1.10 0.52
CA GLY A 54 8.02 2.32 -0.24
C GLY A 54 8.95 2.12 -1.44
N ASP A 55 9.14 0.87 -1.88
CA ASP A 55 9.86 0.60 -3.13
C ASP A 55 9.08 1.12 -4.34
N GLN A 56 9.76 1.44 -5.42
CA GLN A 56 9.13 2.09 -6.58
C GLN A 56 7.96 1.30 -7.16
N PRO A 57 8.05 -0.04 -7.35
CA PRO A 57 6.89 -0.81 -7.82
C PRO A 57 5.66 -0.69 -6.92
N MET A 58 5.87 -0.63 -5.61
CA MET A 58 4.77 -0.45 -4.65
C MET A 58 4.18 0.95 -4.74
N LEU A 59 5.01 1.98 -4.81
CA LEU A 59 4.55 3.37 -4.96
C LEU A 59 3.73 3.55 -6.24
N ASP A 60 4.18 2.96 -7.36
CA ASP A 60 3.47 3.01 -8.63
C ASP A 60 2.11 2.32 -8.55
N ALA A 61 2.06 1.16 -7.91
CA ALA A 61 0.83 0.40 -7.73
C ALA A 61 -0.17 1.13 -6.82
N LEU A 62 0.30 1.72 -5.72
CA LEU A 62 -0.53 2.54 -4.84
C LEU A 62 -1.10 3.75 -5.56
N ALA A 63 -0.27 4.47 -6.32
CA ALA A 63 -0.69 5.64 -7.08
C ALA A 63 -1.71 5.30 -8.16
N LYS A 64 -1.58 4.13 -8.78
CA LYS A 64 -2.53 3.65 -9.80
C LYS A 64 -3.89 3.31 -9.20
N ALA A 65 -3.91 2.69 -8.02
CA ALA A 65 -5.14 2.22 -7.40
C ALA A 65 -5.89 3.31 -6.63
N ALA A 66 -5.18 4.25 -6.01
CA ALA A 66 -5.77 5.23 -5.10
C ALA A 66 -6.96 6.01 -5.69
N PRO A 67 -6.92 6.53 -6.93
CA PRO A 67 -8.04 7.29 -7.48
C PRO A 67 -9.34 6.48 -7.58
N ALA A 68 -9.26 5.16 -7.74
CA ALA A 68 -10.42 4.30 -7.86
C ALA A 68 -11.17 4.11 -6.54
N LEU A 69 -10.55 4.46 -5.41
CA LEU A 69 -11.14 4.29 -4.09
C LEU A 69 -11.91 5.54 -3.64
N VAL A 70 -11.76 6.65 -4.33
CA VAL A 70 -12.50 7.87 -4.03
C VAL A 70 -14.00 7.62 -4.23
N GLY A 71 -14.79 8.03 -3.25
CA GLY A 71 -16.24 7.82 -3.22
C GLY A 71 -16.68 6.56 -2.46
N LEU A 72 -15.75 5.63 -2.16
CA LEU A 72 -16.09 4.46 -1.36
C LEU A 72 -16.31 4.83 0.10
N SER A 73 -17.20 4.07 0.75
CA SER A 73 -17.28 4.08 2.21
C SER A 73 -16.07 3.36 2.80
N PRO A 74 -15.53 3.82 3.94
CA PRO A 74 -14.47 3.08 4.64
C PRO A 74 -14.86 1.67 5.08
N TRP A 75 -16.14 1.33 5.08
CA TRP A 75 -16.65 -0.02 5.36
C TRP A 75 -16.61 -0.95 4.15
N ALA A 76 -16.43 -0.42 2.95
CA ALA A 76 -16.51 -1.16 1.69
C ALA A 76 -15.21 -1.88 1.35
N LEU A 77 -14.69 -2.72 2.26
CA LEU A 77 -13.40 -3.40 2.10
C LEU A 77 -13.38 -4.36 0.91
N ASN A 78 -14.47 -5.09 0.69
CA ASN A 78 -14.54 -6.04 -0.42
C ASN A 78 -14.53 -5.34 -1.78
N GLU A 79 -15.20 -4.20 -1.89
CA GLU A 79 -15.19 -3.41 -3.12
C GLU A 79 -13.83 -2.76 -3.36
N MET A 80 -13.18 -2.27 -2.32
CA MET A 80 -11.81 -1.78 -2.40
C MET A 80 -10.88 -2.86 -2.95
N GLU A 81 -10.93 -4.06 -2.39
CA GLU A 81 -10.12 -5.18 -2.83
C GLU A 81 -10.36 -5.52 -4.30
N ALA A 82 -11.62 -5.57 -4.74
CA ALA A 82 -11.98 -5.85 -6.12
C ALA A 82 -11.44 -4.78 -7.08
N ARG A 83 -11.52 -3.51 -6.72
CA ARG A 83 -11.01 -2.39 -7.53
C ARG A 83 -9.49 -2.41 -7.62
N VAL A 84 -8.80 -2.68 -6.52
CA VAL A 84 -7.34 -2.82 -6.51
C VAL A 84 -6.92 -4.00 -7.40
N ALA A 85 -7.54 -5.15 -7.24
CA ALA A 85 -7.23 -6.34 -8.04
C ALA A 85 -7.43 -6.12 -9.54
N ALA A 86 -8.41 -5.30 -9.92
CA ALA A 86 -8.68 -4.97 -11.33
C ALA A 86 -7.62 -4.05 -11.94
N LEU A 87 -6.98 -3.20 -11.14
CA LEU A 87 -6.05 -2.16 -11.60
C LEU A 87 -4.58 -2.53 -11.43
N VAL A 88 -4.27 -3.31 -10.40
CA VAL A 88 -2.90 -3.66 -10.06
C VAL A 88 -2.60 -5.05 -10.59
N THR A 89 -1.75 -5.11 -11.60
CA THR A 89 -1.31 -6.38 -12.20
C THR A 89 0.15 -6.59 -11.84
N PRO A 90 0.54 -7.76 -11.29
CA PRO A 90 1.95 -8.07 -11.09
C PRO A 90 2.70 -8.01 -12.43
N PRO A 91 3.90 -7.43 -12.47
CA PRO A 91 4.69 -7.42 -13.70
C PRO A 91 5.03 -8.84 -14.13
N LYS A 92 4.98 -9.09 -15.44
CA LYS A 92 5.46 -10.36 -16.01
C LYS A 92 6.98 -10.32 -16.04
N LEU A 93 7.59 -11.27 -15.37
CA LEU A 93 9.05 -11.39 -15.31
C LEU A 93 9.52 -12.57 -16.13
N THR A 94 10.73 -12.45 -16.72
CA THR A 94 11.46 -13.60 -17.24
C THR A 94 11.92 -14.47 -16.07
N ALA A 95 12.29 -15.73 -16.38
CA ALA A 95 12.76 -16.65 -15.32
C ALA A 95 13.97 -16.10 -14.57
N SER A 96 14.92 -15.44 -15.27
CA SER A 96 16.10 -14.85 -14.65
C SER A 96 15.77 -13.62 -13.81
N GLU A 97 14.88 -12.76 -14.26
CA GLU A 97 14.40 -11.62 -13.47
C GLU A 97 13.66 -12.07 -12.22
N PHE A 98 12.84 -13.10 -12.34
CA PHE A 98 12.11 -13.67 -11.21
C PHE A 98 13.08 -14.25 -10.15
N LEU A 99 14.07 -15.00 -10.57
CA LEU A 99 15.08 -15.53 -9.67
C LEU A 99 15.92 -14.43 -9.03
N GLY A 100 16.30 -13.41 -9.81
CA GLY A 100 17.02 -12.25 -9.31
C GLY A 100 16.23 -11.51 -8.22
N GLN A 101 14.94 -11.36 -8.40
CA GLN A 101 14.08 -10.75 -7.40
C GLN A 101 13.94 -11.59 -6.13
N GLN A 102 13.85 -12.90 -6.25
CA GLN A 102 13.78 -13.78 -5.08
C GLN A 102 15.03 -13.68 -4.20
N VAL A 103 16.18 -13.43 -4.81
CA VAL A 103 17.46 -13.33 -4.10
C VAL A 103 17.73 -11.92 -3.60
N SER A 104 17.33 -10.89 -4.36
CA SER A 104 17.71 -9.50 -4.13
C SER A 104 16.70 -8.64 -3.40
N LEU A 105 15.43 -9.03 -3.34
CA LEU A 105 14.39 -8.24 -2.68
C LEU A 105 14.27 -8.57 -1.20
N ALA A 106 13.99 -7.53 -0.40
CA ALA A 106 13.66 -7.69 1.01
C ALA A 106 12.39 -8.57 1.16
N PRO A 107 12.24 -9.28 2.29
CA PRO A 107 11.03 -10.06 2.56
C PRO A 107 9.78 -9.21 2.42
N GLY A 108 8.78 -9.75 1.74
CA GLY A 108 7.51 -9.05 1.50
C GLY A 108 7.45 -8.19 0.25
N THR A 109 8.57 -7.99 -0.46
CA THR A 109 8.60 -7.17 -1.69
C THR A 109 8.50 -8.00 -2.98
N HIS A 110 8.20 -9.27 -2.86
CA HIS A 110 8.06 -10.17 -4.01
C HIS A 110 6.88 -9.77 -4.89
N VAL A 111 7.10 -9.68 -6.21
CA VAL A 111 6.11 -9.19 -7.18
C VAL A 111 4.81 -9.99 -7.19
N SER A 112 4.85 -11.28 -6.91
CA SER A 112 3.64 -12.12 -6.85
C SER A 112 2.67 -11.72 -5.74
N LYS A 113 3.13 -10.91 -4.78
CA LYS A 113 2.32 -10.44 -3.66
C LYS A 113 1.89 -8.98 -3.80
N THR A 114 2.12 -8.37 -4.96
CA THR A 114 1.86 -6.92 -5.15
C THR A 114 0.42 -6.55 -4.85
N VAL A 115 -0.54 -7.30 -5.39
CA VAL A 115 -1.98 -7.01 -5.15
C VAL A 115 -2.31 -7.08 -3.66
N ALA A 116 -1.89 -8.16 -2.99
CA ALA A 116 -2.14 -8.34 -1.55
C ALA A 116 -1.52 -7.22 -0.71
N LYS A 117 -0.32 -6.77 -1.06
CA LYS A 117 0.36 -5.66 -0.36
C LYS A 117 -0.37 -4.34 -0.54
N VAL A 118 -0.84 -4.04 -1.75
CA VAL A 118 -1.61 -2.82 -2.02
C VAL A 118 -2.95 -2.84 -1.29
N VAL A 119 -3.67 -3.96 -1.35
CA VAL A 119 -4.92 -4.15 -0.59
C VAL A 119 -4.68 -3.93 0.90
N SER A 120 -3.67 -4.57 1.46
CA SER A 120 -3.32 -4.43 2.88
C SER A 120 -2.98 -2.99 3.26
N ALA A 121 -2.27 -2.27 2.40
CA ALA A 121 -1.92 -0.87 2.63
C ALA A 121 -3.16 0.02 2.81
N PHE A 122 -4.14 -0.12 1.95
CA PHE A 122 -5.39 0.65 2.05
C PHE A 122 -6.32 0.11 3.14
N GLU A 123 -6.39 -1.20 3.30
CA GLU A 123 -7.28 -1.84 4.29
C GLU A 123 -7.01 -1.36 5.71
N VAL A 124 -5.75 -1.32 6.12
CA VAL A 124 -5.40 -0.89 7.49
C VAL A 124 -5.78 0.58 7.71
N ALA A 125 -5.58 1.45 6.73
CA ALA A 125 -6.02 2.84 6.83
C ALA A 125 -7.54 2.97 6.88
N MET A 126 -8.27 2.12 6.15
CA MET A 126 -9.73 2.07 6.21
C MET A 126 -10.22 1.53 7.55
N LEU A 127 -9.55 0.53 8.12
CA LEU A 127 -9.87 0.02 9.46
C LEU A 127 -9.63 1.09 10.54
N ASP A 128 -8.60 1.90 10.40
CA ASP A 128 -8.38 3.06 11.27
C ASP A 128 -9.56 4.03 11.21
N LEU A 129 -10.05 4.33 10.01
CA LEU A 129 -11.26 5.15 9.82
C LEU A 129 -12.48 4.52 10.48
N GLN A 130 -12.68 3.22 10.30
CA GLN A 130 -13.80 2.50 10.92
C GLN A 130 -13.76 2.65 12.45
N GLY A 131 -12.57 2.53 13.05
CA GLY A 131 -12.40 2.74 14.49
C GLY A 131 -12.77 4.15 14.93
N GLN A 132 -12.45 5.17 14.13
CA GLN A 132 -12.79 6.56 14.43
C GLN A 132 -14.28 6.85 14.26
N MET A 133 -14.96 6.13 13.36
CA MET A 133 -16.38 6.31 13.06
C MET A 133 -17.31 5.52 14.02
N ALA A 134 -16.78 4.52 14.67
CA ALA A 134 -17.54 3.64 15.57
C ALA A 134 -17.88 4.30 16.90
#